data_f6cfe1ba3a187e934c8447a5b5e5a841
#
_entry.id   f6cfe1ba3a187e934c8447a5b5e5a841
#
_cell.length_a   1.000
_cell.length_b   1.000
_cell.length_c   1.000
_cell.angle_alpha   90.00
_cell.angle_beta   90.00
_cell.angle_gamma   90.00
#
_symmetry.space_group_name_H-M   'P 1'
#
loop_
_entity.id
_entity.type
_entity.pdbx_description
1 polymer ?
#
loop_
_entity_poly.entity_id
_entity_poly.type
_entity_poly.pdbx_seq_one_letter_code
_entity_poly.pdbx_strand_id
1 'polypeptide(L)'
;MATTESITTLRLHEKDTGSADVQIAVLTERINHLTEHLKGHVKDHSSRRGLLQLVARRRGLLDYLKRTAPQRYQSALDKLNLRK
;
A
#
# COMPACT_ATOMS: atom_id res chain seq x y z
N MET A 1 -9.79 6.55 -13.87
CA MET A 1 -8.84 6.76 -12.82
C MET A 1 -7.51 6.14 -13.13
N ALA A 2 -6.53 6.98 -13.19
CA ALA A 2 -5.20 6.50 -13.55
C ALA A 2 -4.71 5.37 -12.65
N THR A 3 -4.93 5.53 -11.35
CA THR A 3 -4.46 4.54 -10.41
C THR A 3 -5.11 3.19 -10.64
N THR A 4 -6.41 3.21 -10.84
CA THR A 4 -7.14 1.98 -11.09
C THR A 4 -6.66 1.32 -12.37
N GLU A 5 -6.41 2.13 -13.38
CA GLU A 5 -5.91 1.60 -14.63
C GLU A 5 -4.52 1.01 -14.48
N SER A 6 -3.68 1.67 -13.72
CA SER A 6 -2.34 1.17 -13.47
C SER A 6 -2.40 -0.17 -12.78
N ILE A 7 -3.24 -0.28 -11.78
CA ILE A 7 -3.39 -1.52 -11.05
C ILE A 7 -3.90 -2.62 -11.97
N THR A 8 -4.89 -2.28 -12.78
CA THR A 8 -5.46 -3.24 -13.71
C THR A 8 -4.41 -3.70 -14.71
N THR A 9 -3.62 -2.77 -15.20
CA THR A 9 -2.56 -3.11 -16.14
C THR A 9 -1.56 -4.06 -15.51
N LEU A 10 -1.19 -3.78 -14.28
CA LEU A 10 -0.26 -4.65 -13.57
C LEU A 10 -0.86 -6.02 -13.35
N ARG A 11 -2.15 -6.07 -13.13
CA ARG A 11 -2.83 -7.34 -12.93
C ARG A 11 -2.83 -8.20 -14.17
N LEU A 12 -2.81 -7.57 -15.32
CA LEU A 12 -2.78 -8.31 -16.57
C LEU A 12 -1.53 -9.13 -16.71
N HIS A 13 -0.52 -8.78 -15.95
CA HIS A 13 0.69 -9.56 -15.92
C HIS A 13 0.59 -10.60 -14.83
N GLU A 14 -0.52 -11.10 -14.70
CA GLU A 14 -0.95 -12.02 -13.69
C GLU A 14 0.04 -12.37 -12.60
N LYS A 15 1.24 -12.63 -12.96
CA LYS A 15 2.25 -12.94 -11.96
C LYS A 15 2.54 -11.78 -11.07
N ASP A 16 2.33 -10.57 -11.58
CA ASP A 16 2.60 -9.37 -10.80
C ASP A 16 1.44 -8.99 -9.93
N THR A 17 0.30 -9.59 -10.17
CA THR A 17 -0.86 -9.30 -9.36
C THR A 17 -0.56 -9.48 -7.90
N GLY A 18 0.22 -10.49 -7.59
CA GLY A 18 0.55 -10.78 -6.22
C GLY A 18 1.87 -10.19 -5.77
N SER A 19 2.54 -9.41 -6.61
CA SER A 19 3.83 -8.90 -6.17
C SER A 19 3.66 -7.92 -5.03
N ALA A 20 4.58 -8.01 -4.09
CA ALA A 20 4.50 -7.22 -2.86
C ALA A 20 4.60 -5.72 -3.13
N ASP A 21 5.48 -5.32 -4.03
CA ASP A 21 5.66 -3.90 -4.28
C ASP A 21 4.41 -3.27 -4.91
N VAL A 22 3.70 -4.02 -5.76
CA VAL A 22 2.45 -3.52 -6.32
C VAL A 22 1.41 -3.35 -5.21
N GLN A 23 1.29 -4.34 -4.35
CA GLN A 23 0.33 -4.28 -3.27
C GLN A 23 0.66 -3.16 -2.29
N ILE A 24 1.92 -2.95 -2.04
CA ILE A 24 2.35 -1.87 -1.15
C ILE A 24 1.94 -0.52 -1.72
N ALA A 25 2.08 -0.34 -3.03
CA ALA A 25 1.69 0.91 -3.67
C ALA A 25 0.18 1.14 -3.54
N VAL A 26 -0.60 0.11 -3.79
CA VAL A 26 -2.05 0.19 -3.67
C VAL A 26 -2.46 0.52 -2.25
N LEU A 27 -1.86 -0.16 -1.29
CA LEU A 27 -2.19 0.07 0.11
C LEU A 27 -1.80 1.46 0.56
N THR A 28 -0.67 1.95 0.08
CA THR A 28 -0.22 3.29 0.44
C THR A 28 -1.23 4.32 -0.01
N GLU A 29 -1.75 4.16 -1.21
CA GLU A 29 -2.74 5.07 -1.73
C GLU A 29 -4.00 5.05 -0.89
N ARG A 30 -4.45 3.86 -0.55
CA ARG A 30 -5.64 3.72 0.28
C ARG A 30 -5.44 4.29 1.67
N ILE A 31 -4.25 4.08 2.22
CA ILE A 31 -3.92 4.61 3.54
C ILE A 31 -3.97 6.13 3.52
N ASN A 32 -3.39 6.73 2.48
CA ASN A 32 -3.40 8.18 2.37
C ASN A 32 -4.82 8.71 2.22
N HIS A 33 -5.63 8.01 1.46
CA HIS A 33 -7.02 8.42 1.25
C HIS A 33 -7.81 8.39 2.55
N LEU A 34 -7.66 7.31 3.31
CA LEU A 34 -8.37 7.18 4.58
C LEU A 34 -7.84 8.16 5.61
N THR A 35 -6.55 8.41 5.60
CA THR A 35 -5.96 9.38 6.51
C THR A 35 -6.59 10.75 6.28
N GLU A 36 -6.73 11.11 5.03
CA GLU A 36 -7.33 12.39 4.68
C GLU A 36 -8.79 12.44 5.10
N HIS A 37 -9.49 11.34 4.88
CA HIS A 37 -10.89 11.24 5.27
C HIS A 37 -11.06 11.43 6.77
N LEU A 38 -10.18 10.82 7.56
CA LEU A 38 -10.29 10.87 9.01
C LEU A 38 -10.02 12.25 9.59
N LYS A 39 -9.34 13.10 8.85
CA LYS A 39 -9.11 14.46 9.32
C LYS A 39 -10.43 15.20 9.48
N GLY A 40 -11.40 14.90 8.62
CA GLY A 40 -12.69 15.53 8.71
C GLY A 40 -13.72 14.69 9.42
N HIS A 41 -13.39 13.46 9.76
CA HIS A 41 -14.35 12.54 10.38
C HIS A 41 -13.68 11.77 11.50
N VAL A 42 -13.23 12.49 12.51
CA VAL A 42 -12.44 11.87 13.58
C VAL A 42 -13.19 10.79 14.35
N LYS A 43 -14.52 10.81 14.30
CA LYS A 43 -15.29 9.82 15.04
C LYS A 43 -15.72 8.64 14.18
N ASP A 44 -15.19 8.55 13.00
CA ASP A 44 -15.51 7.43 12.10
C ASP A 44 -14.66 6.23 12.51
N HIS A 45 -15.18 5.47 13.45
CA HIS A 45 -14.41 4.35 14.01
C HIS A 45 -14.20 3.21 13.01
N SER A 46 -15.13 3.03 12.09
CA SER A 46 -14.98 2.01 11.07
C SER A 46 -13.81 2.30 10.16
N SER A 47 -13.71 3.56 9.72
CA SER A 47 -12.61 3.95 8.85
C SER A 47 -11.28 3.87 9.58
N ARG A 48 -11.29 4.23 10.85
CA ARG A 48 -10.06 4.16 11.63
C ARG A 48 -9.59 2.73 11.76
N ARG A 49 -10.50 1.81 12.00
CA ARG A 49 -10.16 0.40 12.10
C ARG A 49 -9.63 -0.11 10.76
N GLY A 50 -10.29 0.30 9.66
CA GLY A 50 -9.83 -0.08 8.34
C GLY A 50 -8.44 0.43 8.05
N LEU A 51 -8.17 1.66 8.47
CA LEU A 51 -6.85 2.25 8.27
C LEU A 51 -5.78 1.43 8.98
N LEU A 52 -6.05 1.04 10.22
CA LEU A 52 -5.09 0.24 10.98
C LEU A 52 -4.83 -1.10 10.32
N GLN A 53 -5.86 -1.70 9.76
CA GLN A 53 -5.71 -2.97 9.06
C GLN A 53 -4.84 -2.81 7.81
N LEU A 54 -5.03 -1.72 7.08
CA LEU A 54 -4.24 -1.46 5.88
C LEU A 54 -2.78 -1.21 6.24
N VAL A 55 -2.54 -0.48 7.31
CA VAL A 55 -1.18 -0.20 7.76
C VAL A 55 -0.49 -1.49 8.15
N ALA A 56 -1.20 -2.35 8.87
CA ALA A 56 -0.63 -3.62 9.29
C ALA A 56 -0.29 -4.50 8.10
N ARG A 57 -1.18 -4.53 7.12
CA ARG A 57 -0.93 -5.32 5.92
C ARG A 57 0.26 -4.80 5.14
N ARG A 58 0.35 -3.48 5.01
CA ARG A 58 1.49 -2.88 4.30
C ARG A 58 2.79 -3.22 4.99
N ARG A 59 2.80 -3.17 6.32
CA ARG A 59 4.00 -3.51 7.07
C ARG A 59 4.42 -4.95 6.83
N GLY A 60 3.45 -5.86 6.82
CA GLY A 60 3.74 -7.24 6.55
C GLY A 60 4.36 -7.46 5.18
N LEU A 61 3.83 -6.75 4.18
CA LEU A 61 4.37 -6.84 2.83
C LEU A 61 5.76 -6.25 2.74
N LEU A 62 6.00 -5.16 3.45
CA LEU A 62 7.33 -4.56 3.47
C LEU A 62 8.34 -5.49 4.13
N ASP A 63 7.95 -6.14 5.21
CA ASP A 63 8.83 -7.09 5.87
C ASP A 63 9.15 -8.27 4.95
N TYR A 64 8.15 -8.74 4.25
CA TYR A 64 8.33 -9.83 3.30
C TYR A 64 9.30 -9.41 2.20
N LEU A 65 9.10 -8.23 1.66
CA LEU A 65 9.94 -7.73 0.58
C LEU A 65 11.38 -7.52 1.06
N LYS A 66 11.52 -7.07 2.28
CA LYS A 66 12.84 -6.85 2.84
C LYS A 66 13.62 -8.15 2.93
N ARG A 67 12.93 -9.25 3.25
CA ARG A 67 13.58 -10.55 3.36
C ARG A 67 13.88 -11.17 2.02
N THR A 68 12.95 -11.02 1.07
CA THR A 68 13.07 -11.74 -0.19
C THR A 68 13.70 -10.93 -1.31
N ALA A 69 13.58 -9.61 -1.27
CA ALA A 69 14.12 -8.76 -2.32
C ALA A 69 14.51 -7.40 -1.76
N PRO A 70 15.64 -7.34 -1.04
CA PRO A 70 16.05 -6.10 -0.36
C PRO A 70 16.14 -4.89 -1.27
N GLN A 71 16.56 -5.09 -2.51
CA GLN A 71 16.66 -3.97 -3.43
C GLN A 71 15.30 -3.40 -3.78
N ARG A 72 14.33 -4.27 -3.97
CA ARG A 72 12.98 -3.82 -4.26
C ARG A 72 12.35 -3.16 -3.05
N TYR A 73 12.70 -3.65 -1.87
CA TYR A 73 12.24 -3.05 -0.63
C TYR A 73 12.73 -1.62 -0.53
N GLN A 74 14.02 -1.40 -0.78
CA GLN A 74 14.59 -0.06 -0.71
C GLN A 74 13.97 0.84 -1.77
N SER A 75 13.77 0.29 -2.95
CA SER A 75 13.16 1.03 -4.05
C SER A 75 11.74 1.46 -3.70
N ALA A 76 11.00 0.56 -3.06
CA ALA A 76 9.63 0.88 -2.66
C ALA A 76 9.59 1.97 -1.61
N LEU A 77 10.51 1.92 -0.65
CA LEU A 77 10.58 2.97 0.37
C LEU A 77 10.85 4.32 -0.27
N ASP A 78 11.78 4.34 -1.22
CA ASP A 78 12.15 5.59 -1.87
C ASP A 78 11.02 6.13 -2.72
N LYS A 79 10.42 5.28 -3.53
CA LYS A 79 9.37 5.71 -4.44
C LYS A 79 8.13 6.19 -3.72
N LEU A 80 7.77 5.54 -2.64
CA LEU A 80 6.56 5.86 -1.92
C LEU A 80 6.83 6.78 -0.74
N ASN A 81 8.06 7.16 -0.57
CA ASN A 81 8.45 8.06 0.51
C ASN A 81 8.04 7.51 1.86
N LEU A 82 8.25 6.23 2.04
CA LEU A 82 7.91 5.57 3.30
C LEU A 82 9.11 5.53 4.21
N ARG A 83 8.82 5.54 5.50
CA ARG A 83 9.86 5.46 6.48
C ARG A 83 9.95 4.10 7.05
N LYS A 84 10.19 3.16 6.27
CA LYS A 84 10.36 1.86 6.72
C LYS A 84 9.03 1.11 6.83
#